data_d590b28236e5c1c5a8cbfa25ac0fb563
#
_entry.id   d590b28236e5c1c5a8cbfa25ac0fb563
#
_cell.length_a   1.000
_cell.length_b   1.000
_cell.length_c   1.000
_cell.angle_alpha   90.00
_cell.angle_beta   90.00
_cell.angle_gamma   90.00
#
_symmetry.space_group_name_H-M   'P 1'
#
loop_
_entity.id
_entity.type
_entity.pdbx_description
1 polymer ?
#
loop_
_entity_poly.entity_id
_entity_poly.type
_entity_poly.pdbx_seq_one_letter_code
_entity_poly.pdbx_strand_id
1 'polypeptide(L)'
;MGDSPAVTGRIWIRGGGRIRLGDRVRIDAGAAPVELHAGPGAEIVIGDDVHISGGTSVEAQESVTIGDRCRIEAFSKILDNHFHPLQGDRRVKPPSAPVVVGADTSVGSRAIILPGARLPPGTVVRPGVVVRGPASAAANRPAEDDGLSSERRATSPILRALEVVRGDPIGATRQALAILRARFLFRGCERGARLYAGGRVRVVNHGRILIGERSAFVGGMIPTELICHRGATLEVGERSVFNYGASVEAYGSVRIGRRCMLGSSVRISDLSPQGIAPVVILDDVWIAHGATVEPGVTIGEGSVVSAGSVVRRDVPPRSLAAGNPARCLSLGLAVPRAARTD
;
A
#
# COMPACT_ATOMS: atom_id res chain seq x y z
N MET A 1 -10.04 -36.62 12.85
CA MET A 1 -9.19 -35.55 13.35
C MET A 1 -8.48 -34.98 12.11
N GLY A 2 -8.72 -33.71 11.77
CA GLY A 2 -8.05 -33.11 10.64
C GLY A 2 -6.57 -32.89 10.94
N ASP A 3 -5.73 -32.92 9.90
CA ASP A 3 -4.30 -32.65 10.04
C ASP A 3 -4.07 -31.16 10.30
N SER A 4 -3.32 -30.85 11.35
CA SER A 4 -3.04 -29.46 11.74
C SER A 4 -2.28 -28.71 10.66
N PRO A 5 -2.52 -27.39 10.50
CA PRO A 5 -1.76 -26.56 9.57
C PRO A 5 -0.27 -26.56 9.90
N ALA A 6 0.58 -26.68 8.86
CA ALA A 6 2.03 -26.57 8.98
C ALA A 6 2.48 -25.14 8.68
N VAL A 7 3.12 -24.50 9.66
CA VAL A 7 3.60 -23.12 9.52
C VAL A 7 5.10 -23.07 9.68
N THR A 8 5.82 -22.59 8.65
CA THR A 8 7.24 -22.30 8.68
C THR A 8 7.45 -20.79 8.62
N GLY A 9 8.19 -20.24 9.57
CA GLY A 9 8.45 -18.81 9.63
C GLY A 9 7.39 -18.03 10.39
N ARG A 10 7.12 -16.78 10.01
CA ARG A 10 6.23 -15.86 10.73
C ARG A 10 4.90 -15.68 10.01
N ILE A 11 3.82 -15.85 10.75
CA ILE A 11 2.47 -15.49 10.30
C ILE A 11 1.93 -14.36 11.18
N TRP A 12 1.22 -13.44 10.57
CA TRP A 12 0.53 -12.37 11.24
C TRP A 12 -0.97 -12.53 11.07
N ILE A 13 -1.64 -12.80 12.16
CA ILE A 13 -3.09 -12.87 12.23
C ILE A 13 -3.57 -11.60 12.91
N ARG A 14 -4.43 -10.84 12.22
CA ARG A 14 -4.95 -9.56 12.71
C ARG A 14 -6.44 -9.43 12.47
N GLY A 15 -7.04 -8.48 13.21
CA GLY A 15 -8.45 -8.10 13.09
C GLY A 15 -9.33 -8.77 14.12
N GLY A 16 -10.62 -8.47 14.06
CA GLY A 16 -11.64 -9.03 14.97
C GLY A 16 -12.60 -9.96 14.27
N GLY A 17 -12.31 -10.34 13.02
CA GLY A 17 -13.10 -11.27 12.21
C GLY A 17 -12.70 -12.72 12.42
N ARG A 18 -13.23 -13.60 11.58
CA ARG A 18 -13.04 -15.05 11.65
C ARG A 18 -12.06 -15.51 10.56
N ILE A 19 -11.15 -16.41 10.94
CA ILE A 19 -10.23 -17.08 10.00
C ILE A 19 -10.41 -18.58 10.19
N ARG A 20 -10.73 -19.28 9.11
CA ARG A 20 -10.84 -20.74 9.09
C ARG A 20 -9.78 -21.30 8.14
N LEU A 21 -9.05 -22.28 8.63
CA LEU A 21 -8.06 -23.03 7.85
C LEU A 21 -8.55 -24.47 7.74
N GLY A 22 -8.54 -25.00 6.55
CA GLY A 22 -8.79 -26.42 6.27
C GLY A 22 -7.63 -27.32 6.69
N ASP A 23 -7.74 -28.58 6.34
CA ASP A 23 -6.74 -29.58 6.63
C ASP A 23 -5.51 -29.45 5.73
N ARG A 24 -4.32 -29.83 6.23
CA ARG A 24 -3.04 -29.85 5.51
C ARG A 24 -2.65 -28.52 4.85
N VAL A 25 -3.15 -27.41 5.38
CA VAL A 25 -2.71 -26.07 4.94
C VAL A 25 -1.24 -25.89 5.29
N ARG A 26 -0.44 -25.44 4.30
CA ARG A 26 0.98 -25.15 4.47
C ARG A 26 1.22 -23.65 4.28
N ILE A 27 1.78 -23.02 5.28
CA ILE A 27 2.18 -21.62 5.22
C ILE A 27 3.69 -21.56 5.34
N ASP A 28 4.37 -21.27 4.23
CA ASP A 28 5.82 -21.11 4.19
C ASP A 28 6.16 -19.62 4.09
N ALA A 29 6.30 -18.99 5.24
CA ALA A 29 6.58 -17.58 5.33
C ALA A 29 8.03 -17.21 4.93
N GLY A 30 8.97 -18.15 5.03
CA GLY A 30 10.37 -17.89 4.67
C GLY A 30 10.92 -16.61 5.34
N ALA A 31 11.57 -15.77 4.54
CA ALA A 31 12.14 -14.49 5.00
C ALA A 31 11.08 -13.37 5.19
N ALA A 32 9.92 -13.49 4.56
CA ALA A 32 8.85 -12.49 4.60
C ALA A 32 7.57 -13.10 5.23
N PRO A 33 7.03 -12.51 6.29
CA PRO A 33 5.83 -13.03 6.96
C PRO A 33 4.63 -13.13 6.01
N VAL A 34 3.73 -14.07 6.30
CA VAL A 34 2.39 -14.13 5.69
C VAL A 34 1.43 -13.36 6.58
N GLU A 35 0.57 -12.53 6.00
CA GLU A 35 -0.45 -11.75 6.71
C GLU A 35 -1.84 -12.26 6.39
N LEU A 36 -2.62 -12.56 7.44
CA LEU A 36 -4.04 -12.86 7.37
C LEU A 36 -4.77 -11.82 8.21
N HIS A 37 -5.54 -10.95 7.56
CA HIS A 37 -6.26 -9.86 8.23
C HIS A 37 -7.76 -9.95 7.95
N ALA A 38 -8.54 -10.36 8.94
CA ALA A 38 -10.00 -10.33 8.89
C ALA A 38 -10.51 -9.17 9.75
N GLY A 39 -11.14 -8.16 9.14
CA GLY A 39 -11.77 -7.05 9.85
C GLY A 39 -12.93 -7.51 10.75
N PRO A 40 -13.44 -6.65 11.64
CA PRO A 40 -14.61 -6.99 12.48
C PRO A 40 -15.80 -7.43 11.62
N GLY A 41 -16.33 -8.62 11.90
CA GLY A 41 -17.44 -9.21 11.14
C GLY A 41 -17.04 -9.87 9.81
N ALA A 42 -15.80 -9.72 9.37
CA ALA A 42 -15.30 -10.33 8.14
C ALA A 42 -14.85 -11.78 8.33
N GLU A 43 -14.75 -12.52 7.22
CA GLU A 43 -14.33 -13.91 7.23
C GLU A 43 -13.27 -14.20 6.15
N ILE A 44 -12.24 -14.97 6.54
CA ILE A 44 -11.28 -15.60 5.63
C ILE A 44 -11.45 -17.10 5.75
N VAL A 45 -11.73 -17.78 4.63
CA VAL A 45 -11.82 -19.24 4.56
C VAL A 45 -10.74 -19.75 3.62
N ILE A 46 -9.90 -20.63 4.12
CA ILE A 46 -8.84 -21.30 3.35
C ILE A 46 -9.14 -22.78 3.39
N GLY A 47 -9.30 -23.39 2.23
CA GLY A 47 -9.64 -24.81 2.06
C GLY A 47 -8.49 -25.76 2.38
N ASP A 48 -8.68 -27.02 2.04
CA ASP A 48 -7.72 -28.10 2.30
C ASP A 48 -6.56 -28.07 1.32
N ASP A 49 -5.39 -28.59 1.75
CA ASP A 49 -4.19 -28.71 0.93
C ASP A 49 -3.69 -27.40 0.28
N VAL A 50 -4.03 -26.27 0.87
CA VAL A 50 -3.61 -24.95 0.35
C VAL A 50 -2.17 -24.66 0.78
N HIS A 51 -1.36 -24.14 -0.16
CA HIS A 51 0.00 -23.66 0.09
C HIS A 51 0.09 -22.14 -0.09
N ILE A 52 0.58 -21.43 0.93
CA ILE A 52 0.77 -19.99 0.93
C ILE A 52 2.23 -19.65 1.20
N SER A 53 2.86 -18.95 0.25
CA SER A 53 4.26 -18.54 0.34
C SER A 53 4.45 -17.18 1.01
N GLY A 54 5.67 -16.92 1.46
CA GLY A 54 6.05 -15.72 2.23
C GLY A 54 5.76 -14.39 1.56
N GLY A 55 5.46 -13.39 2.37
CA GLY A 55 5.10 -12.05 1.91
C GLY A 55 3.68 -11.92 1.37
N THR A 56 2.93 -13.02 1.29
CA THR A 56 1.52 -13.01 0.88
C THR A 56 0.66 -12.31 1.94
N SER A 57 -0.29 -11.47 1.48
CA SER A 57 -1.29 -10.83 2.33
C SER A 57 -2.69 -11.22 1.87
N VAL A 58 -3.50 -11.73 2.78
CA VAL A 58 -4.93 -12.00 2.57
C VAL A 58 -5.71 -11.10 3.52
N GLU A 59 -6.53 -10.20 2.95
CA GLU A 59 -7.21 -9.17 3.71
C GLU A 59 -8.71 -9.16 3.38
N ALA A 60 -9.54 -9.35 4.42
CA ALA A 60 -10.99 -9.34 4.32
C ALA A 60 -11.60 -8.23 5.18
N GLN A 61 -12.53 -7.48 4.60
CA GLN A 61 -13.45 -6.58 5.29
C GLN A 61 -14.89 -7.11 5.23
N GLU A 62 -15.16 -8.05 4.33
CA GLU A 62 -16.40 -8.81 4.19
C GLU A 62 -16.06 -10.31 4.11
N SER A 63 -15.53 -10.79 2.97
CA SER A 63 -15.11 -12.18 2.88
C SER A 63 -14.09 -12.46 1.78
N VAL A 64 -13.12 -13.33 2.10
CA VAL A 64 -12.19 -13.94 1.16
C VAL A 64 -12.24 -15.45 1.31
N THR A 65 -12.53 -16.16 0.21
CA THR A 65 -12.54 -17.62 0.18
C THR A 65 -11.47 -18.13 -0.79
N ILE A 66 -10.62 -19.03 -0.32
CA ILE A 66 -9.60 -19.74 -1.11
C ILE A 66 -9.97 -21.22 -1.06
N GLY A 67 -10.28 -21.80 -2.20
CA GLY A 67 -10.66 -23.21 -2.33
C GLY A 67 -9.51 -24.18 -2.10
N ASP A 68 -9.80 -25.46 -2.15
CA ASP A 68 -8.85 -26.53 -1.88
C ASP A 68 -7.73 -26.59 -2.93
N ARG A 69 -6.58 -27.14 -2.53
CA ARG A 69 -5.40 -27.40 -3.37
C ARG A 69 -4.89 -26.18 -4.13
N CYS A 70 -5.18 -24.98 -3.61
CA CYS A 70 -4.65 -23.75 -4.17
C CYS A 70 -3.19 -23.53 -3.80
N ARG A 71 -2.44 -22.91 -4.72
CA ARG A 71 -1.07 -22.47 -4.50
C ARG A 71 -1.00 -20.96 -4.63
N ILE A 72 -0.64 -20.27 -3.56
CA ILE A 72 -0.49 -18.82 -3.51
C ILE A 72 0.98 -18.49 -3.36
N GLU A 73 1.58 -18.01 -4.43
CA GLU A 73 3.01 -17.72 -4.50
C GLU A 73 3.37 -16.42 -3.75
N ALA A 74 4.68 -16.25 -3.53
CA ALA A 74 5.24 -15.20 -2.68
C ALA A 74 4.84 -13.77 -3.11
N PHE A 75 4.64 -12.91 -2.10
CA PHE A 75 4.29 -11.49 -2.27
C PHE A 75 2.97 -11.24 -3.01
N SER A 76 2.11 -12.24 -3.12
CA SER A 76 0.78 -12.08 -3.69
C SER A 76 -0.15 -11.35 -2.72
N LYS A 77 -1.16 -10.67 -3.24
CA LYS A 77 -2.14 -9.97 -2.43
C LYS A 77 -3.56 -10.35 -2.84
N ILE A 78 -4.38 -10.72 -1.86
CA ILE A 78 -5.80 -11.06 -2.07
C ILE A 78 -6.60 -10.17 -1.13
N LEU A 79 -7.46 -9.32 -1.66
CA LEU A 79 -8.24 -8.36 -0.86
C LEU A 79 -9.63 -8.14 -1.42
N ASP A 80 -10.60 -7.99 -0.55
CA ASP A 80 -12.00 -7.72 -0.86
C ASP A 80 -12.39 -6.24 -0.72
N ASN A 81 -11.43 -5.37 -0.38
CA ASN A 81 -11.63 -3.94 -0.20
C ASN A 81 -10.42 -3.15 -0.66
N HIS A 82 -10.64 -1.97 -1.24
CA HIS A 82 -9.55 -1.09 -1.70
C HIS A 82 -8.96 -0.22 -0.60
N PHE A 83 -9.47 -0.26 0.64
CA PHE A 83 -9.08 0.58 1.79
C PHE A 83 -9.21 2.08 1.59
N HIS A 84 -9.03 2.58 0.35
CA HIS A 84 -9.15 3.98 -0.03
C HIS A 84 -9.75 4.08 -1.43
N PRO A 85 -10.64 5.03 -1.70
CA PRO A 85 -11.13 5.29 -3.05
C PRO A 85 -9.99 5.83 -3.92
N LEU A 86 -10.02 5.52 -5.21
CA LEU A 86 -9.07 6.07 -6.20
C LEU A 86 -9.29 7.56 -6.41
N GLN A 87 -10.51 8.06 -6.14
CA GLN A 87 -10.92 9.45 -6.28
C GLN A 87 -11.77 9.86 -5.08
N GLY A 88 -11.80 11.16 -4.74
CA GLY A 88 -12.59 11.70 -3.65
C GLY A 88 -11.91 11.65 -2.27
N ASP A 89 -12.71 11.70 -1.21
CA ASP A 89 -12.20 11.71 0.16
C ASP A 89 -11.61 10.35 0.54
N ARG A 90 -10.29 10.30 0.65
CA ARG A 90 -9.54 9.08 1.04
C ARG A 90 -9.88 8.54 2.44
N ARG A 91 -10.71 9.25 3.21
CA ARG A 91 -11.19 8.80 4.53
C ARG A 91 -12.44 7.93 4.44
N VAL A 92 -13.14 7.98 3.31
CA VAL A 92 -14.30 7.14 3.05
C VAL A 92 -13.79 5.75 2.62
N LYS A 93 -14.21 4.71 3.34
CA LYS A 93 -13.91 3.33 2.93
C LYS A 93 -14.77 2.96 1.73
N PRO A 94 -14.20 2.49 0.62
CA PRO A 94 -14.98 1.92 -0.47
C PRO A 94 -15.77 0.70 0.00
N PRO A 95 -16.89 0.35 -0.64
CA PRO A 95 -17.61 -0.87 -0.33
C PRO A 95 -16.71 -2.09 -0.57
N SER A 96 -16.86 -3.09 0.29
CA SER A 96 -16.21 -4.38 0.12
C SER A 96 -16.96 -5.20 -0.93
N ALA A 97 -16.26 -6.14 -1.56
CA ALA A 97 -16.87 -7.10 -2.47
C ALA A 97 -16.16 -8.45 -2.33
N PRO A 98 -16.89 -9.53 -1.99
CA PRO A 98 -16.33 -10.85 -1.73
C PRO A 98 -15.40 -11.34 -2.83
N VAL A 99 -14.28 -11.94 -2.43
CA VAL A 99 -13.33 -12.57 -3.34
C VAL A 99 -13.42 -14.09 -3.18
N VAL A 100 -13.50 -14.78 -4.33
CA VAL A 100 -13.52 -16.23 -4.39
C VAL A 100 -12.41 -16.73 -5.30
N VAL A 101 -11.50 -17.52 -4.76
CA VAL A 101 -10.48 -18.25 -5.50
C VAL A 101 -10.90 -19.72 -5.53
N GLY A 102 -11.28 -20.22 -6.70
CA GLY A 102 -11.74 -21.62 -6.88
C GLY A 102 -10.63 -22.62 -6.59
N ALA A 103 -11.02 -23.86 -6.30
CA ALA A 103 -10.10 -24.95 -6.02
C ALA A 103 -9.07 -25.16 -7.14
N ASP A 104 -7.94 -25.78 -6.87
CA ASP A 104 -6.87 -26.09 -7.83
C ASP A 104 -6.28 -24.84 -8.55
N THR A 105 -6.49 -23.64 -7.96
CA THR A 105 -6.00 -22.38 -8.55
C THR A 105 -4.55 -22.11 -8.15
N SER A 106 -3.76 -21.66 -9.12
CA SER A 106 -2.39 -21.19 -8.89
C SER A 106 -2.32 -19.68 -9.06
N VAL A 107 -1.95 -18.95 -8.00
CA VAL A 107 -1.74 -17.50 -8.01
C VAL A 107 -0.24 -17.23 -7.99
N GLY A 108 0.28 -16.75 -9.11
CA GLY A 108 1.71 -16.48 -9.28
C GLY A 108 2.22 -15.35 -8.40
N SER A 109 3.54 -15.33 -8.19
CA SER A 109 4.21 -14.35 -7.31
C SER A 109 3.84 -12.91 -7.67
N ARG A 110 3.61 -12.09 -6.64
CA ARG A 110 3.22 -10.67 -6.79
C ARG A 110 1.92 -10.43 -7.56
N ALA A 111 1.12 -11.47 -7.77
CA ALA A 111 -0.21 -11.29 -8.33
C ALA A 111 -1.14 -10.64 -7.31
N ILE A 112 -2.15 -9.93 -7.80
CA ILE A 112 -3.10 -9.23 -6.96
C ILE A 112 -4.50 -9.58 -7.37
N ILE A 113 -5.27 -10.09 -6.43
CA ILE A 113 -6.68 -10.40 -6.61
C ILE A 113 -7.48 -9.30 -5.91
N LEU A 114 -8.21 -8.53 -6.70
CA LEU A 114 -8.95 -7.35 -6.25
C LEU A 114 -10.40 -7.65 -5.87
N PRO A 115 -11.09 -6.72 -5.18
CA PRO A 115 -12.47 -6.89 -4.74
C PRO A 115 -13.41 -7.38 -5.82
N GLY A 116 -14.28 -8.32 -5.46
CA GLY A 116 -15.28 -8.91 -6.34
C GLY A 116 -14.75 -9.93 -7.35
N ALA A 117 -13.45 -10.24 -7.33
CA ALA A 117 -12.88 -11.24 -8.22
C ALA A 117 -13.40 -12.64 -7.88
N ARG A 118 -13.79 -13.40 -8.91
CA ARG A 118 -14.19 -14.80 -8.81
C ARG A 118 -13.38 -15.60 -9.82
N LEU A 119 -12.40 -16.36 -9.30
CA LEU A 119 -11.57 -17.22 -10.13
C LEU A 119 -12.20 -18.61 -10.19
N PRO A 120 -12.53 -19.13 -11.38
CA PRO A 120 -12.99 -20.51 -11.55
C PRO A 120 -11.93 -21.52 -11.04
N PRO A 121 -12.35 -22.73 -10.67
CA PRO A 121 -11.41 -23.79 -10.33
C PRO A 121 -10.39 -24.04 -11.45
N GLY A 122 -9.15 -24.40 -11.09
CA GLY A 122 -8.07 -24.66 -12.02
C GLY A 122 -7.48 -23.43 -12.71
N THR A 123 -7.83 -22.23 -12.27
CA THR A 123 -7.29 -20.97 -12.84
C THR A 123 -5.80 -20.82 -12.57
N VAL A 124 -5.04 -20.40 -13.58
CA VAL A 124 -3.63 -20.03 -13.45
C VAL A 124 -3.48 -18.52 -13.63
N VAL A 125 -3.20 -17.81 -12.53
CA VAL A 125 -2.86 -16.39 -12.54
C VAL A 125 -1.35 -16.26 -12.66
N ARG A 126 -0.86 -15.65 -13.73
CA ARG A 126 0.58 -15.44 -13.95
C ARG A 126 1.18 -14.45 -12.95
N PRO A 127 2.49 -14.53 -12.66
CA PRO A 127 3.17 -13.58 -11.80
C PRO A 127 2.93 -12.11 -12.18
N GLY A 128 2.70 -11.24 -11.19
CA GLY A 128 2.48 -9.81 -11.36
C GLY A 128 1.14 -9.41 -12.00
N VAL A 129 0.26 -10.36 -12.29
CA VAL A 129 -1.06 -10.06 -12.88
C VAL A 129 -2.00 -9.48 -11.83
N VAL A 130 -2.76 -8.47 -12.22
CA VAL A 130 -3.85 -7.90 -11.41
C VAL A 130 -5.18 -8.40 -11.95
N VAL A 131 -5.87 -9.22 -11.15
CA VAL A 131 -7.21 -9.72 -11.45
C VAL A 131 -8.24 -8.80 -10.81
N ARG A 132 -9.17 -8.28 -11.61
CA ARG A 132 -10.24 -7.37 -11.19
C ARG A 132 -11.58 -8.07 -11.22
N GLY A 133 -12.39 -7.85 -10.20
CA GLY A 133 -13.78 -8.25 -10.20
C GLY A 133 -14.69 -7.19 -10.83
N PRO A 134 -15.97 -7.54 -11.18
CA PRO A 134 -16.95 -6.60 -11.70
C PRO A 134 -17.20 -5.40 -10.77
N ALA A 135 -17.17 -5.63 -9.47
CA ALA A 135 -17.34 -4.57 -8.45
C ALA A 135 -16.20 -3.54 -8.44
N SER A 136 -14.98 -3.92 -8.86
CA SER A 136 -13.85 -3.01 -8.98
C SER A 136 -14.03 -2.00 -10.13
N ALA A 137 -14.84 -2.33 -11.14
CA ALA A 137 -15.18 -1.42 -12.24
C ALA A 137 -16.24 -0.38 -11.81
N ALA A 138 -17.14 -0.74 -10.89
CA ALA A 138 -18.17 0.16 -10.39
C ALA A 138 -17.64 1.22 -9.42
N ALA A 139 -16.59 0.90 -8.66
CA ALA A 139 -15.94 1.85 -7.74
C ALA A 139 -15.25 3.03 -8.46
N ASN A 140 -15.14 3.00 -9.79
CA ASN A 140 -14.60 4.06 -10.63
C ASN A 140 -15.65 5.04 -11.16
N ARG A 141 -16.94 4.93 -10.79
CA ARG A 141 -17.91 5.96 -11.12
C ARG A 141 -17.70 7.17 -10.25
N PRO A 142 -17.69 8.40 -10.80
CA PRO A 142 -17.73 9.59 -9.98
C PRO A 142 -18.97 9.51 -9.07
N ALA A 143 -18.82 9.75 -7.79
CA ALA A 143 -19.97 10.00 -6.94
C ALA A 143 -20.70 11.20 -7.53
N GLU A 144 -21.98 11.07 -7.83
CA GLU A 144 -22.85 12.20 -8.12
C GLU A 144 -22.77 13.12 -6.90
N ASP A 145 -22.50 14.38 -7.17
CA ASP A 145 -22.31 15.43 -6.17
C ASP A 145 -23.66 15.73 -5.53
N ASP A 146 -24.03 14.96 -4.52
CA ASP A 146 -25.16 15.29 -3.64
C ASP A 146 -24.72 16.48 -2.80
N GLY A 147 -25.09 17.67 -3.28
CA GLY A 147 -24.80 18.96 -2.70
C GLY A 147 -25.24 19.12 -1.25
N LEU A 148 -24.50 18.54 -0.33
CA LEU A 148 -24.57 18.78 1.10
C LEU A 148 -23.28 19.46 1.57
N SER A 149 -23.21 20.77 1.31
CA SER A 149 -22.33 21.70 1.97
C SER A 149 -22.64 21.71 3.48
N SER A 150 -22.02 20.81 4.23
CA SER A 150 -21.97 20.97 5.68
C SER A 150 -20.88 21.96 6.04
N GLU A 151 -21.24 23.20 6.33
CA GLU A 151 -20.43 24.16 7.06
C GLU A 151 -19.95 23.52 8.38
N ARG A 152 -18.76 22.95 8.37
CA ARG A 152 -18.12 22.52 9.62
C ARG A 152 -17.49 23.75 10.28
N ARG A 153 -18.18 24.24 11.32
CA ARG A 153 -17.61 25.21 12.27
C ARG A 153 -16.18 24.81 12.62
N ALA A 154 -15.28 25.77 12.45
CA ALA A 154 -13.86 25.63 12.82
C ALA A 154 -13.73 25.45 14.34
N THR A 155 -13.74 24.21 14.81
CA THR A 155 -13.37 23.92 16.20
C THR A 155 -11.88 24.10 16.38
N SER A 156 -11.48 24.78 17.45
CA SER A 156 -10.09 25.04 17.83
C SER A 156 -9.25 23.75 17.77
N PRO A 157 -8.01 23.82 17.26
CA PRO A 157 -7.09 22.65 17.24
C PRO A 157 -6.89 22.01 18.61
N ILE A 158 -6.99 22.81 19.68
CA ILE A 158 -6.86 22.36 21.08
C ILE A 158 -8.08 21.53 21.51
N LEU A 159 -9.30 21.93 21.14
CA LEU A 159 -10.52 21.18 21.45
C LEU A 159 -10.55 19.84 20.71
N ARG A 160 -10.12 19.80 19.44
CA ARG A 160 -9.95 18.52 18.70
C ARG A 160 -8.92 17.60 19.34
N ALA A 161 -7.79 18.14 19.82
CA ALA A 161 -6.79 17.34 20.51
C ALA A 161 -7.33 16.76 21.83
N LEU A 162 -8.15 17.53 22.57
CA LEU A 162 -8.79 17.07 23.79
C LEU A 162 -9.89 16.02 23.55
N GLU A 163 -10.65 16.13 22.46
CA GLU A 163 -11.65 15.12 22.08
C GLU A 163 -10.99 13.79 21.70
N VAL A 164 -9.87 13.82 20.95
CA VAL A 164 -9.11 12.61 20.61
C VAL A 164 -8.54 11.94 21.86
N VAL A 165 -8.02 12.71 22.81
CA VAL A 165 -7.48 12.17 24.09
C VAL A 165 -8.58 11.59 24.97
N ARG A 166 -9.80 12.17 24.97
CA ARG A 166 -10.94 11.63 25.73
C ARG A 166 -11.52 10.36 25.12
N GLY A 167 -11.48 10.21 23.77
CA GLY A 167 -12.04 9.06 23.08
C GLY A 167 -11.13 7.83 23.05
N ASP A 168 -9.81 7.99 22.96
CA ASP A 168 -8.83 6.90 22.93
C ASP A 168 -7.49 7.35 23.54
N PRO A 169 -7.35 7.29 24.88
CA PRO A 169 -6.12 7.70 25.56
C PRO A 169 -4.92 6.82 25.19
N ILE A 170 -5.13 5.56 24.86
CA ILE A 170 -4.06 4.63 24.45
C ILE A 170 -3.56 5.01 23.06
N GLY A 171 -4.46 5.31 22.14
CA GLY A 171 -4.12 5.78 20.79
C GLY A 171 -3.37 7.11 20.82
N ALA A 172 -3.81 8.06 21.65
CA ALA A 172 -3.14 9.34 21.83
C ALA A 172 -1.71 9.19 22.39
N THR A 173 -1.51 8.30 23.37
CA THR A 173 -0.20 8.00 23.95
C THR A 173 0.71 7.35 22.91
N ARG A 174 0.21 6.38 22.15
CA ARG A 174 0.95 5.73 21.05
C ARG A 174 1.36 6.73 19.98
N GLN A 175 0.48 7.66 19.64
CA GLN A 175 0.77 8.71 18.66
C GLN A 175 1.86 9.68 19.16
N ALA A 176 1.80 10.11 20.42
CA ALA A 176 2.84 10.94 21.03
C ALA A 176 4.19 10.25 21.05
N LEU A 177 4.23 8.99 21.46
CA LEU A 177 5.42 8.14 21.42
C LEU A 177 6.00 7.99 20.01
N ALA A 178 5.16 7.80 18.98
CA ALA A 178 5.59 7.68 17.61
C ALA A 178 6.20 8.98 17.07
N ILE A 179 5.67 10.15 17.48
CA ILE A 179 6.23 11.45 17.14
C ILE A 179 7.59 11.66 17.83
N LEU A 180 7.67 11.33 19.13
CA LEU A 180 8.93 11.43 19.88
C LEU A 180 9.99 10.52 19.28
N ARG A 181 9.62 9.29 18.96
CA ARG A 181 10.49 8.32 18.31
C ARG A 181 10.99 8.81 16.94
N ALA A 182 10.12 9.45 16.14
CA ALA A 182 10.51 10.05 14.87
C ALA A 182 11.61 11.11 15.05
N ARG A 183 11.54 11.90 16.12
CA ARG A 183 12.58 12.89 16.43
C ARG A 183 13.96 12.25 16.63
N PHE A 184 13.99 11.08 17.23
CA PHE A 184 15.24 10.34 17.46
C PHE A 184 15.72 9.63 16.19
N LEU A 185 14.84 8.93 15.48
CA LEU A 185 15.19 8.17 14.27
C LEU A 185 15.72 9.07 13.15
N PHE A 186 15.14 10.24 12.99
CA PHE A 186 15.51 11.20 11.93
C PHE A 186 16.43 12.31 12.42
N ARG A 187 17.20 12.10 13.52
CA ARG A 187 18.10 13.13 14.07
C ARG A 187 19.23 13.56 13.11
N GLY A 188 19.65 12.67 12.22
CA GLY A 188 20.67 12.93 11.19
C GLY A 188 20.10 13.42 9.87
N CYS A 189 18.82 13.83 9.82
CA CYS A 189 18.13 14.30 8.63
C CYS A 189 17.67 15.74 8.80
N GLU A 190 17.59 16.49 7.71
CA GLU A 190 16.85 17.75 7.66
C GLU A 190 15.36 17.43 7.69
N ARG A 191 14.65 17.85 8.72
CA ARG A 191 13.27 17.39 8.94
C ARG A 191 12.33 18.50 9.37
N GLY A 192 11.12 18.45 8.85
CA GLY A 192 10.01 19.26 9.28
C GLY A 192 9.42 18.82 10.63
N ALA A 193 8.42 19.54 11.08
CA ALA A 193 7.72 19.28 12.34
C ALA A 193 6.75 18.08 12.22
N ARG A 194 6.44 17.46 13.36
CA ARG A 194 5.36 16.47 13.54
C ARG A 194 5.48 15.24 12.63
N LEU A 195 6.69 14.75 12.42
CA LEU A 195 6.88 13.46 11.76
C LEU A 195 6.33 12.34 12.65
N TYR A 196 5.76 11.31 12.02
CA TYR A 196 5.25 10.12 12.68
C TYR A 196 6.09 8.90 12.29
N ALA A 197 6.59 8.14 13.26
CA ALA A 197 7.28 6.87 13.03
C ALA A 197 6.65 5.76 13.88
N GLY A 198 5.64 5.09 13.32
CA GLY A 198 5.01 3.91 13.90
C GLY A 198 5.70 2.64 13.42
N GLY A 199 6.03 1.72 14.33
CA GLY A 199 6.65 0.45 13.99
C GLY A 199 8.12 0.52 13.60
N ARG A 200 8.60 -0.40 12.77
CA ARG A 200 10.02 -0.52 12.41
C ARG A 200 10.37 0.42 11.26
N VAL A 201 11.26 1.37 11.50
CA VAL A 201 11.81 2.28 10.49
C VAL A 201 13.33 2.22 10.59
N ARG A 202 14.00 2.02 9.46
CA ARG A 202 15.46 2.04 9.33
C ARG A 202 15.86 3.24 8.48
N VAL A 203 16.72 4.08 9.02
CA VAL A 203 17.29 5.24 8.32
C VAL A 203 18.78 5.08 8.27
N VAL A 204 19.34 5.05 7.06
CA VAL A 204 20.78 5.03 6.81
C VAL A 204 21.11 6.28 6.00
N ASN A 205 21.74 7.27 6.63
CA ASN A 205 22.03 8.54 5.99
C ASN A 205 23.56 8.77 5.94
N HIS A 206 24.13 8.57 4.78
CA HIS A 206 25.51 8.93 4.44
C HIS A 206 25.60 10.12 3.47
N GLY A 207 24.46 10.62 3.00
CA GLY A 207 24.30 11.76 2.13
C GLY A 207 23.44 12.84 2.77
N ARG A 208 22.41 13.29 2.05
CA ARG A 208 21.48 14.31 2.50
C ARG A 208 20.04 13.80 2.43
N ILE A 209 19.36 13.66 3.56
CA ILE A 209 17.93 13.30 3.62
C ILE A 209 17.13 14.50 4.14
N LEU A 210 16.14 14.94 3.32
CA LEU A 210 15.19 15.98 3.67
C LEU A 210 13.80 15.38 3.79
N ILE A 211 13.08 15.64 4.89
CA ILE A 211 11.74 15.11 5.12
C ILE A 211 10.80 16.25 5.50
N GLY A 212 9.78 16.46 4.69
CA GLY A 212 8.75 17.46 4.91
C GLY A 212 7.89 17.18 6.15
N GLU A 213 7.25 18.23 6.66
CA GLU A 213 6.45 18.13 7.87
C GLU A 213 5.27 17.16 7.75
N ARG A 214 4.82 16.62 8.89
CA ARG A 214 3.65 15.71 8.99
C ARG A 214 3.74 14.45 8.11
N SER A 215 4.92 14.11 7.62
CA SER A 215 5.11 12.84 6.92
C SER A 215 5.07 11.68 7.91
N ALA A 216 4.50 10.55 7.48
CA ALA A 216 4.24 9.41 8.32
C ALA A 216 4.91 8.15 7.78
N PHE A 217 5.62 7.45 8.65
CA PHE A 217 6.24 6.16 8.39
C PHE A 217 5.49 5.11 9.22
N VAL A 218 4.57 4.42 8.56
CA VAL A 218 3.72 3.41 9.19
C VAL A 218 4.47 2.10 9.17
N GLY A 219 5.05 1.76 10.31
CA GLY A 219 5.79 0.52 10.42
C GLY A 219 4.90 -0.70 10.57
N GLY A 220 5.44 -1.84 10.22
CA GLY A 220 4.80 -3.14 10.31
C GLY A 220 5.84 -4.24 10.54
N MET A 221 5.60 -5.40 9.93
CA MET A 221 6.47 -6.58 10.03
C MET A 221 7.84 -6.35 9.41
N ILE A 222 7.84 -5.71 8.24
CA ILE A 222 9.04 -5.38 7.48
C ILE A 222 9.38 -3.92 7.77
N PRO A 223 10.62 -3.58 8.08
CA PRO A 223 11.00 -2.19 8.27
C PRO A 223 10.71 -1.35 7.04
N THR A 224 10.24 -0.12 7.24
CA THR A 224 10.31 0.91 6.20
C THR A 224 11.73 1.44 6.16
N GLU A 225 12.33 1.52 4.97
CA GLU A 225 13.73 1.87 4.83
C GLU A 225 13.92 3.15 4.02
N LEU A 226 14.73 4.06 4.54
CA LEU A 226 15.27 5.21 3.84
C LEU A 226 16.79 5.12 3.85
N ILE A 227 17.39 4.92 2.69
CA ILE A 227 18.83 4.75 2.54
C ILE A 227 19.33 5.83 1.58
N CYS A 228 20.26 6.66 2.04
CA CYS A 228 20.89 7.70 1.24
C CYS A 228 22.40 7.51 1.29
N HIS A 229 22.99 7.23 0.14
CA HIS A 229 24.41 6.97 -0.01
C HIS A 229 25.22 8.28 -0.04
N ARG A 230 26.54 8.16 0.08
CA ARG A 230 27.45 9.32 0.10
C ARG A 230 27.31 10.14 -1.18
N GLY A 231 27.12 11.45 -1.02
CA GLY A 231 26.92 12.38 -2.14
C GLY A 231 25.51 12.38 -2.74
N ALA A 232 24.64 11.48 -2.28
CA ALA A 232 23.25 11.41 -2.76
C ALA A 232 22.32 12.35 -1.98
N THR A 233 21.16 12.63 -2.59
CA THR A 233 20.06 13.38 -1.97
C THR A 233 18.76 12.58 -2.04
N LEU A 234 18.08 12.47 -0.91
CA LEU A 234 16.75 11.88 -0.79
C LEU A 234 15.79 12.95 -0.23
N GLU A 235 14.84 13.37 -1.03
CA GLU A 235 13.83 14.36 -0.63
C GLU A 235 12.45 13.72 -0.52
N VAL A 236 11.77 13.99 0.59
CA VAL A 236 10.38 13.60 0.85
C VAL A 236 9.58 14.83 1.18
N GLY A 237 8.58 15.14 0.38
CA GLY A 237 7.66 16.25 0.60
C GLY A 237 6.75 16.04 1.80
N GLU A 238 6.09 17.12 2.22
CA GLU A 238 5.20 17.12 3.38
C GLU A 238 4.00 16.19 3.23
N ARG A 239 3.47 15.70 4.37
CA ARG A 239 2.25 14.88 4.46
C ARG A 239 2.30 13.59 3.62
N SER A 240 3.48 13.12 3.27
CA SER A 240 3.65 11.87 2.55
C SER A 240 3.65 10.68 3.52
N VAL A 241 3.08 9.56 3.07
CA VAL A 241 2.87 8.36 3.91
C VAL A 241 3.63 7.18 3.31
N PHE A 242 4.41 6.54 4.14
CA PHE A 242 5.16 5.32 3.80
C PHE A 242 4.62 4.15 4.61
N ASN A 243 4.10 3.15 3.95
CA ASN A 243 3.67 1.91 4.59
C ASN A 243 4.86 0.97 4.85
N TYR A 244 4.62 -0.05 5.67
CA TYR A 244 5.64 -1.00 6.08
C TYR A 244 6.34 -1.68 4.88
N GLY A 245 7.63 -1.94 5.02
CA GLY A 245 8.43 -2.55 3.96
C GLY A 245 8.68 -1.70 2.73
N ALA A 246 8.17 -0.46 2.70
CA ALA A 246 8.56 0.48 1.66
C ALA A 246 10.05 0.79 1.78
N SER A 247 10.79 0.68 0.69
CA SER A 247 12.22 0.93 0.63
C SER A 247 12.52 1.99 -0.43
N VAL A 248 13.19 3.06 0.01
CA VAL A 248 13.66 4.14 -0.88
C VAL A 248 15.16 4.27 -0.71
N GLU A 249 15.88 4.06 -1.79
CA GLU A 249 17.34 4.07 -1.79
C GLU A 249 17.85 5.05 -2.84
N ALA A 250 18.66 6.01 -2.40
CA ALA A 250 19.24 7.05 -3.25
C ALA A 250 20.77 6.90 -3.33
N TYR A 251 21.27 6.74 -4.52
CA TYR A 251 22.70 6.77 -4.87
C TYR A 251 23.13 8.09 -5.52
N GLY A 252 22.20 8.82 -6.10
CA GLY A 252 22.35 10.16 -6.67
C GLY A 252 21.23 11.07 -6.21
N SER A 253 20.00 10.90 -6.75
CA SER A 253 18.87 11.74 -6.38
C SER A 253 17.53 11.00 -6.49
N VAL A 254 16.82 10.91 -5.37
CA VAL A 254 15.42 10.47 -5.33
C VAL A 254 14.58 11.58 -4.70
N ARG A 255 13.57 12.05 -5.43
CA ARG A 255 12.63 13.07 -4.96
C ARG A 255 11.22 12.54 -4.93
N ILE A 256 10.57 12.66 -3.79
CA ILE A 256 9.16 12.31 -3.56
C ILE A 256 8.43 13.57 -3.16
N GLY A 257 7.40 13.94 -3.88
CA GLY A 257 6.61 15.14 -3.69
C GLY A 257 5.75 15.11 -2.42
N ARG A 258 4.86 16.07 -2.34
CA ARG A 258 3.94 16.23 -1.20
C ARG A 258 2.74 15.32 -1.33
N ARG A 259 2.14 14.92 -0.19
CA ARG A 259 0.90 14.13 -0.10
C ARG A 259 0.96 12.81 -0.90
N CYS A 260 2.18 12.29 -1.11
CA CYS A 260 2.37 11.00 -1.74
C CYS A 260 2.02 9.84 -0.79
N MET A 261 1.52 8.76 -1.35
CA MET A 261 1.28 7.52 -0.61
C MET A 261 2.10 6.37 -1.21
N LEU A 262 3.00 5.81 -0.43
CA LEU A 262 3.73 4.61 -0.77
C LEU A 262 3.13 3.42 0.00
N GLY A 263 2.58 2.49 -0.74
CA GLY A 263 2.04 1.22 -0.23
C GLY A 263 3.12 0.34 0.38
N SER A 264 2.70 -0.71 1.05
CA SER A 264 3.63 -1.67 1.64
C SER A 264 4.51 -2.32 0.56
N SER A 265 5.77 -2.61 0.92
CA SER A 265 6.75 -3.26 0.04
C SER A 265 7.02 -2.55 -1.31
N VAL A 266 6.71 -1.27 -1.42
CA VAL A 266 7.12 -0.43 -2.56
C VAL A 266 8.64 -0.31 -2.59
N ARG A 267 9.23 -0.39 -3.78
CA ARG A 267 10.67 -0.21 -3.99
C ARG A 267 10.93 0.96 -4.93
N ILE A 268 11.80 1.85 -4.52
CA ILE A 268 12.27 2.99 -5.32
C ILE A 268 13.78 3.05 -5.19
N SER A 269 14.48 3.02 -6.32
CA SER A 269 15.93 3.22 -6.37
C SER A 269 16.31 3.94 -7.65
N ASP A 270 17.31 4.78 -7.58
CA ASP A 270 17.90 5.49 -8.70
C ASP A 270 19.15 4.80 -9.28
N LEU A 271 19.47 3.59 -8.78
CA LEU A 271 20.59 2.76 -9.27
C LEU A 271 20.10 1.58 -10.09
N SER A 272 20.70 1.38 -11.25
CA SER A 272 20.56 0.21 -12.10
C SER A 272 21.95 -0.32 -12.54
N PRO A 273 22.03 -1.50 -13.19
CA PRO A 273 23.25 -1.98 -13.82
C PRO A 273 23.82 -1.01 -14.89
N GLN A 274 22.98 -0.15 -15.45
CA GLN A 274 23.37 0.85 -16.45
C GLN A 274 23.89 2.15 -15.81
N GLY A 275 23.76 2.31 -14.51
CA GLY A 275 24.20 3.47 -13.77
C GLY A 275 23.11 4.12 -12.92
N ILE A 276 23.41 5.32 -12.46
CA ILE A 276 22.52 6.14 -11.61
C ILE A 276 21.73 7.09 -12.50
N ALA A 277 20.40 7.10 -12.32
CA ALA A 277 19.50 8.01 -13.02
C ALA A 277 18.41 8.51 -12.05
N PRO A 278 18.21 9.84 -11.91
CA PRO A 278 17.32 10.42 -10.89
C PRO A 278 15.90 9.89 -10.99
N VAL A 279 15.27 9.66 -9.83
CA VAL A 279 13.85 9.31 -9.75
C VAL A 279 13.07 10.50 -9.18
N VAL A 280 12.00 10.91 -9.88
CA VAL A 280 11.16 12.03 -9.47
C VAL A 280 9.70 11.57 -9.37
N ILE A 281 9.14 11.68 -8.20
CA ILE A 281 7.72 11.44 -7.93
C ILE A 281 7.10 12.79 -7.57
N LEU A 282 6.16 13.26 -8.39
CA LEU A 282 5.50 14.55 -8.16
C LEU A 282 4.44 14.44 -7.06
N ASP A 283 3.71 15.53 -6.80
CA ASP A 283 2.73 15.62 -5.72
C ASP A 283 1.53 14.69 -5.93
N ASP A 284 0.86 14.32 -4.84
CA ASP A 284 -0.39 13.55 -4.83
C ASP A 284 -0.31 12.16 -5.50
N VAL A 285 0.88 11.61 -5.69
CA VAL A 285 1.07 10.30 -6.30
C VAL A 285 0.78 9.19 -5.31
N TRP A 286 0.05 8.17 -5.77
CA TRP A 286 -0.16 6.95 -5.02
C TRP A 286 0.53 5.78 -5.70
N ILE A 287 1.51 5.19 -5.01
CA ILE A 287 2.21 3.97 -5.43
C ILE A 287 1.68 2.83 -4.57
N ALA A 288 0.96 1.91 -5.18
CA ALA A 288 0.32 0.82 -4.45
C ALA A 288 1.30 -0.29 -4.06
N HIS A 289 0.83 -1.25 -3.27
CA HIS A 289 1.61 -2.35 -2.70
C HIS A 289 2.53 -3.04 -3.69
N GLY A 290 3.78 -3.30 -3.30
CA GLY A 290 4.74 -4.12 -4.04
C GLY A 290 5.18 -3.55 -5.39
N ALA A 291 4.78 -2.32 -5.73
CA ALA A 291 5.23 -1.67 -6.96
C ALA A 291 6.71 -1.30 -6.89
N THR A 292 7.35 -1.31 -8.05
CA THR A 292 8.75 -0.93 -8.20
C THR A 292 8.85 0.25 -9.17
N VAL A 293 9.60 1.27 -8.79
CA VAL A 293 9.95 2.40 -9.67
C VAL A 293 11.43 2.28 -10.01
N GLU A 294 11.72 2.10 -11.29
CA GLU A 294 13.09 1.95 -11.79
C GLU A 294 13.79 3.31 -11.95
N PRO A 295 15.13 3.33 -12.04
CA PRO A 295 15.92 4.54 -12.21
C PRO A 295 15.53 5.36 -13.45
N GLY A 296 15.64 6.68 -13.33
CA GLY A 296 15.36 7.63 -14.42
C GLY A 296 13.87 7.93 -14.63
N VAL A 297 12.98 7.38 -13.81
CA VAL A 297 11.53 7.55 -14.00
C VAL A 297 11.01 8.81 -13.31
N THR A 298 10.17 9.56 -14.04
CA THR A 298 9.32 10.62 -13.49
C THR A 298 7.87 10.15 -13.41
N ILE A 299 7.24 10.23 -12.22
CA ILE A 299 5.82 9.98 -12.05
C ILE A 299 5.08 11.28 -11.88
N GLY A 300 4.19 11.59 -12.83
CA GLY A 300 3.40 12.81 -12.88
C GLY A 300 2.41 12.96 -11.73
N GLU A 301 2.08 14.21 -11.41
CA GLU A 301 1.20 14.60 -10.31
C GLU A 301 -0.17 13.88 -10.38
N GLY A 302 -0.68 13.47 -9.23
CA GLY A 302 -1.99 12.82 -9.11
C GLY A 302 -2.11 11.45 -9.77
N SER A 303 -0.98 10.85 -10.17
CA SER A 303 -0.98 9.53 -10.82
C SER A 303 -1.04 8.40 -9.80
N VAL A 304 -1.53 7.25 -10.26
CA VAL A 304 -1.62 6.03 -9.48
C VAL A 304 -0.78 4.94 -10.14
N VAL A 305 0.11 4.32 -9.37
CA VAL A 305 0.81 3.11 -9.78
C VAL A 305 0.11 1.93 -9.14
N SER A 306 -0.43 1.04 -9.97
CA SER A 306 -1.10 -0.19 -9.50
C SER A 306 -0.14 -1.08 -8.74
N ALA A 307 -0.70 -1.84 -7.83
CA ALA A 307 0.07 -2.77 -7.02
C ALA A 307 0.82 -3.81 -7.90
N GLY A 308 2.02 -4.20 -7.47
CA GLY A 308 2.90 -5.12 -8.20
C GLY A 308 3.44 -4.62 -9.54
N SER A 309 3.15 -3.37 -9.92
CA SER A 309 3.62 -2.81 -11.18
C SER A 309 5.10 -2.49 -11.16
N VAL A 310 5.75 -2.61 -12.31
CA VAL A 310 7.15 -2.20 -12.51
C VAL A 310 7.18 -1.04 -13.50
N VAL A 311 7.46 0.16 -12.97
CA VAL A 311 7.48 1.40 -13.76
C VAL A 311 8.88 1.61 -14.31
N ARG A 312 9.02 1.54 -15.64
CA ARG A 312 10.29 1.67 -16.38
C ARG A 312 10.36 2.91 -17.26
N ARG A 313 9.27 3.65 -17.36
CA ARG A 313 9.14 4.85 -18.17
C ARG A 313 8.32 5.88 -17.44
N ASP A 314 8.45 7.12 -17.82
CA ASP A 314 7.68 8.20 -17.24
C ASP A 314 6.18 7.93 -17.29
N VAL A 315 5.52 8.33 -16.21
CA VAL A 315 4.06 8.25 -16.06
C VAL A 315 3.50 9.66 -16.19
N PRO A 316 2.66 9.93 -17.20
CA PRO A 316 2.04 11.25 -17.34
C PRO A 316 1.20 11.62 -16.10
N PRO A 317 0.98 12.90 -15.82
CA PRO A 317 0.11 13.32 -14.73
C PRO A 317 -1.29 12.69 -14.84
N ARG A 318 -1.94 12.43 -13.71
CA ARG A 318 -3.30 11.89 -13.61
C ARG A 318 -3.51 10.61 -14.43
N SER A 319 -2.53 9.74 -14.40
CA SER A 319 -2.53 8.48 -15.14
C SER A 319 -2.50 7.29 -14.20
N LEU A 320 -3.05 6.17 -14.64
CA LEU A 320 -2.91 4.86 -14.01
C LEU A 320 -1.78 4.10 -14.73
N ALA A 321 -0.70 3.82 -14.01
CA ALA A 321 0.35 2.93 -14.48
C ALA A 321 0.13 1.51 -13.93
N ALA A 322 -0.04 0.51 -14.79
CA ALA A 322 -0.36 -0.85 -14.38
C ALA A 322 0.41 -1.90 -15.18
N GLY A 323 0.88 -2.95 -14.50
CA GLY A 323 1.53 -4.12 -15.11
C GLY A 323 3.05 -4.17 -14.93
N ASN A 324 3.67 -5.20 -15.48
CA ASN A 324 5.12 -5.40 -15.50
C ASN A 324 5.57 -5.81 -16.92
N PRO A 325 6.18 -4.89 -17.72
CA PRO A 325 6.35 -3.46 -17.45
C PRO A 325 5.02 -2.71 -17.40
N ALA A 326 4.96 -1.63 -16.63
CA ALA A 326 3.76 -0.81 -16.48
C ALA A 326 3.40 -0.09 -17.79
N ARG A 327 2.11 -0.08 -18.10
CA ARG A 327 1.53 0.72 -19.18
C ARG A 327 0.62 1.78 -18.59
N CYS A 328 0.64 2.97 -19.16
CA CYS A 328 -0.14 4.10 -18.69
C CYS A 328 -1.51 4.13 -19.37
N LEU A 329 -2.54 4.37 -18.56
CA LEU A 329 -3.90 4.63 -18.98
C LEU A 329 -4.29 5.99 -18.40
N SER A 330 -4.82 6.91 -19.23
CA SER A 330 -5.35 8.19 -18.73
C SER A 330 -6.52 7.94 -17.78
N LEU A 331 -6.54 8.60 -16.63
CA LEU A 331 -7.65 8.51 -15.68
C LEU A 331 -8.89 9.33 -16.12
N GLY A 332 -8.87 9.90 -17.32
CA GLY A 332 -10.05 10.54 -17.93
C GLY A 332 -10.57 11.78 -17.19
N LEU A 333 -9.76 12.41 -16.35
CA LEU A 333 -10.15 13.65 -15.68
C LEU A 333 -10.10 14.78 -16.69
N ALA A 334 -11.24 15.15 -17.25
CA ALA A 334 -11.39 16.39 -18.01
C ALA A 334 -10.96 17.56 -17.12
N VAL A 335 -9.88 18.25 -17.51
CA VAL A 335 -9.54 19.54 -16.92
C VAL A 335 -10.69 20.49 -17.31
N PRO A 336 -11.37 21.16 -16.36
CA PRO A 336 -12.23 22.27 -16.72
C PRO A 336 -11.35 23.27 -17.45
N ARG A 337 -11.63 23.48 -18.73
CA ARG A 337 -10.95 24.51 -19.52
C ARG A 337 -11.23 25.84 -18.81
N ALA A 338 -10.21 26.44 -18.21
CA ALA A 338 -10.32 27.80 -17.71
C ALA A 338 -10.93 28.64 -18.81
N ALA A 339 -12.07 29.28 -18.52
CA ALA A 339 -12.70 30.20 -19.42
C ALA A 339 -11.64 31.24 -19.82
N ARG A 340 -11.33 31.31 -21.11
CA ARG A 340 -10.62 32.48 -21.65
C ARG A 340 -11.58 33.66 -21.44
N THR A 341 -11.22 34.55 -20.58
CA THR A 341 -11.76 35.88 -20.55
C THR A 341 -11.10 36.61 -21.72
N ASP A 342 -11.87 36.84 -22.79
CA ASP A 342 -11.57 37.77 -23.81
C ASP A 342 -11.71 39.20 -23.27
#